data_6b2172da81722aaf632ba95e2e2a3420
#
_entry.id   6b2172da81722aaf632ba95e2e2a3420
#
_cell.length_a   1.000
_cell.length_b   1.000
_cell.length_c   1.000
_cell.angle_alpha   90.00
_cell.angle_beta   90.00
_cell.angle_gamma   90.00
#
_symmetry.space_group_name_H-M   'P 1'
#
loop_
_entity.id
_entity.type
_entity.pdbx_description
1 polymer ?
#
loop_
_entity_poly.entity_id
_entity_poly.type
_entity_poly.pdbx_seq_one_letter_code
_entity_poly.pdbx_strand_id
1 'polypeptide(L)'
;MRETLKIHGAALVMLLSACGEVTSRADDAQVIVRPNEFALRPCAAIHEDPCALAIAGGKRILFGAPAGVAQSQSADDLSQLDAVIVFSLTAADLEGLDEVRNVSWHAGRTEPLLVIGPPGIEEVVTALNKAFEQSDALYVVEHGIPAGGYDAAVLTARAAQKEALIFDTGDVNITRANYGYRVAYRAGGEVTEAALLDCGAEDELVVSDPAVERQVTVACDGDASDYTWPLTETVFIVKN
;
A
#
# COMPACT_ATOMS: atom_id res chain seq x y z
N MET A 1 64.60 51.01 -6.51
CA MET A 1 64.10 50.02 -5.57
C MET A 1 62.80 49.42 -6.14
N ARG A 2 62.89 48.18 -6.58
CA ARG A 2 61.71 47.42 -7.11
C ARG A 2 61.32 46.40 -6.07
N GLU A 3 60.18 46.57 -5.44
CA GLU A 3 59.61 45.53 -4.61
C GLU A 3 58.77 44.58 -5.43
N THR A 4 59.13 43.32 -5.36
CA THR A 4 58.46 42.21 -6.03
C THR A 4 57.34 41.66 -5.10
N LEU A 5 56.09 41.84 -5.51
CA LEU A 5 54.92 41.30 -4.84
C LEU A 5 54.80 39.81 -5.14
N LYS A 6 54.94 38.97 -4.09
CA LYS A 6 54.73 37.53 -4.19
C LYS A 6 53.26 37.24 -4.02
N ILE A 7 52.59 36.80 -5.09
CA ILE A 7 51.23 36.25 -5.06
C ILE A 7 51.27 34.80 -4.59
N HIS A 8 50.73 34.51 -3.41
CA HIS A 8 50.54 33.18 -2.92
C HIS A 8 49.25 32.60 -3.56
N GLY A 9 49.37 31.64 -4.43
CA GLY A 9 48.26 30.90 -4.96
C GLY A 9 47.62 29.98 -3.89
N ALA A 10 46.41 30.33 -3.48
CA ALA A 10 45.59 29.42 -2.68
C ALA A 10 44.99 28.36 -3.57
N ALA A 11 45.39 27.11 -3.40
CA ALA A 11 44.81 25.98 -4.06
C ALA A 11 43.39 25.74 -3.49
N LEU A 12 42.37 26.03 -4.31
CA LEU A 12 40.98 25.71 -4.01
C LEU A 12 40.77 24.20 -4.23
N VAL A 13 40.76 23.43 -3.14
CA VAL A 13 40.40 22.04 -3.15
C VAL A 13 38.87 21.95 -3.32
N MET A 14 38.40 21.62 -4.53
CA MET A 14 37.02 21.25 -4.79
C MET A 14 36.76 19.87 -4.14
N LEU A 15 36.04 19.87 -3.02
CA LEU A 15 35.40 18.67 -2.48
C LEU A 15 34.26 18.30 -3.44
N LEU A 16 34.51 17.38 -4.34
CA LEU A 16 33.48 16.65 -5.06
C LEU A 16 32.71 15.82 -4.02
N SER A 17 31.55 16.33 -3.60
CA SER A 17 30.56 15.53 -2.90
C SER A 17 30.14 14.40 -3.82
N ALA A 18 30.60 13.19 -3.51
CA ALA A 18 30.06 11.99 -4.10
C ALA A 18 28.58 11.91 -3.71
N CYS A 19 27.69 12.28 -4.66
CA CYS A 19 26.34 11.76 -4.63
C CYS A 19 26.47 10.26 -4.62
N GLY A 20 26.13 9.62 -3.50
CA GLY A 20 26.09 8.17 -3.42
C GLY A 20 25.24 7.67 -4.58
N GLU A 21 25.80 6.78 -5.40
CA GLU A 21 25.04 5.99 -6.33
C GLU A 21 23.96 5.30 -5.51
N VAL A 22 22.71 5.73 -5.70
CA VAL A 22 21.57 4.91 -5.35
C VAL A 22 21.74 3.68 -6.23
N THR A 23 22.28 2.62 -5.66
CA THR A 23 22.27 1.31 -6.31
C THR A 23 20.81 1.01 -6.56
N SER A 24 20.40 1.14 -7.82
CA SER A 24 19.11 0.63 -8.28
C SER A 24 19.08 -0.83 -7.83
N ARG A 25 18.16 -1.11 -6.92
CA ARG A 25 17.85 -2.47 -6.49
C ARG A 25 17.62 -3.24 -7.78
N ALA A 26 18.33 -4.37 -7.93
CA ALA A 26 18.21 -5.25 -9.07
C ALA A 26 16.73 -5.40 -9.44
N ASP A 27 16.44 -5.36 -10.74
CA ASP A 27 15.12 -5.64 -11.32
C ASP A 27 14.50 -6.85 -10.62
N ASP A 28 13.69 -6.62 -9.57
CA ASP A 28 12.70 -7.58 -9.16
C ASP A 28 11.72 -7.60 -10.33
N ALA A 29 11.91 -8.58 -11.20
CA ALA A 29 11.02 -8.81 -12.32
C ALA A 29 9.61 -8.81 -11.74
N GLN A 30 8.84 -7.78 -12.05
CA GLN A 30 7.53 -7.56 -11.44
C GLN A 30 6.71 -8.84 -11.59
N VAL A 31 6.46 -9.52 -10.49
CA VAL A 31 5.74 -10.79 -10.50
C VAL A 31 4.35 -10.54 -11.04
N ILE A 32 4.06 -11.09 -12.21
CA ILE A 32 2.76 -10.93 -12.86
C ILE A 32 1.77 -11.88 -12.19
N VAL A 33 0.73 -11.32 -11.59
CA VAL A 33 -0.40 -12.08 -11.03
C VAL A 33 -1.53 -12.09 -12.07
N ARG A 34 -1.95 -13.28 -12.47
CA ARG A 34 -3.01 -13.45 -13.45
C ARG A 34 -4.40 -13.22 -12.83
N PRO A 35 -5.44 -12.91 -13.63
CA PRO A 35 -6.79 -12.65 -13.11
C PRO A 35 -7.41 -13.80 -12.29
N ASN A 36 -6.97 -15.04 -12.53
CA ASN A 36 -7.44 -16.24 -11.82
C ASN A 36 -6.49 -16.70 -10.70
N GLU A 37 -5.54 -15.87 -10.33
CA GLU A 37 -4.61 -16.10 -9.22
C GLU A 37 -4.96 -15.18 -8.05
N PHE A 38 -4.53 -15.59 -6.86
CA PHE A 38 -4.56 -14.76 -5.66
C PHE A 38 -3.16 -14.69 -5.07
N ALA A 39 -2.64 -13.48 -4.93
CA ALA A 39 -1.33 -13.24 -4.35
C ALA A 39 -1.35 -12.04 -3.40
N LEU A 40 -0.45 -12.08 -2.43
CA LEU A 40 -0.08 -10.96 -1.57
C LEU A 40 1.31 -10.51 -1.97
N ARG A 41 1.45 -9.27 -2.39
CA ARG A 41 2.74 -8.65 -2.68
C ARG A 41 3.22 -7.81 -1.50
N PRO A 42 4.51 -7.87 -1.16
CA PRO A 42 5.05 -7.05 -0.08
C PRO A 42 4.89 -5.55 -0.37
N CYS A 43 4.68 -4.79 0.69
CA CYS A 43 4.98 -3.36 0.71
C CYS A 43 6.46 -3.15 1.01
N ALA A 44 6.94 -1.90 0.90
CA ALA A 44 8.33 -1.60 1.20
C ALA A 44 8.75 -2.10 2.59
N ALA A 45 9.86 -2.81 2.62
CA ALA A 45 10.43 -3.46 3.80
C ALA A 45 11.03 -2.46 4.85
N ILE A 46 10.51 -1.23 4.96
CA ILE A 46 11.05 -0.23 5.87
C ILE A 46 10.35 -0.30 7.24
N HIS A 47 9.16 -0.90 7.32
CA HIS A 47 8.34 -0.96 8.51
C HIS A 47 7.98 -2.42 8.85
N GLU A 48 7.93 -2.71 10.13
CA GLU A 48 7.47 -4.01 10.66
C GLU A 48 5.93 -4.11 10.65
N ASP A 49 5.25 -3.03 10.26
CA ASP A 49 3.80 -2.93 10.28
C ASP A 49 3.14 -3.75 9.17
N PRO A 50 1.92 -4.25 9.40
CA PRO A 50 1.17 -4.99 8.41
C PRO A 50 0.94 -4.20 7.13
N CYS A 51 1.53 -4.65 6.03
CA CYS A 51 1.33 -4.03 4.72
C CYS A 51 1.49 -5.04 3.57
N ALA A 52 0.47 -5.13 2.73
CA ALA A 52 0.51 -5.94 1.50
C ALA A 52 -0.44 -5.40 0.42
N LEU A 53 -0.04 -5.55 -0.84
CA LEU A 53 -0.95 -5.42 -1.97
C LEU A 53 -1.56 -6.80 -2.29
N ALA A 54 -2.83 -6.98 -1.97
CA ALA A 54 -3.59 -8.15 -2.36
C ALA A 54 -4.08 -8.00 -3.82
N ILE A 55 -3.78 -9.00 -4.64
CA ILE A 55 -4.22 -9.09 -6.03
C ILE A 55 -5.00 -10.37 -6.18
N ALA A 56 -6.31 -10.27 -6.41
CA ALA A 56 -7.21 -11.42 -6.53
C ALA A 56 -8.39 -11.08 -7.45
N GLY A 57 -8.74 -11.98 -8.38
CA GLY A 57 -9.87 -11.77 -9.28
C GLY A 57 -9.78 -10.47 -10.11
N GLY A 58 -8.56 -10.03 -10.43
CA GLY A 58 -8.31 -8.77 -11.13
C GLY A 58 -8.45 -7.52 -10.24
N LYS A 59 -8.73 -7.68 -8.95
CA LYS A 59 -8.82 -6.60 -7.96
C LYS A 59 -7.46 -6.34 -7.32
N ARG A 60 -7.19 -5.08 -7.02
CA ARG A 60 -5.99 -4.60 -6.31
C ARG A 60 -6.40 -3.86 -5.05
N ILE A 61 -6.06 -4.43 -3.91
CA ILE A 61 -6.44 -3.89 -2.59
C ILE A 61 -5.18 -3.77 -1.75
N LEU A 62 -4.86 -2.56 -1.35
CA LEU A 62 -3.73 -2.28 -0.50
C LEU A 62 -4.16 -2.38 0.97
N PHE A 63 -3.52 -3.25 1.74
CA PHE A 63 -3.66 -3.37 3.18
C PHE A 63 -2.52 -2.63 3.87
N GLY A 64 -2.87 -1.71 4.78
CA GLY A 64 -1.92 -0.78 5.40
C GLY A 64 -1.42 0.30 4.43
N ALA A 65 -1.12 1.47 4.96
CA ALA A 65 -0.53 2.57 4.21
C ALA A 65 0.60 3.23 5.02
N PRO A 66 1.66 2.48 5.36
CA PRO A 66 2.82 3.05 6.05
C PRO A 66 3.58 4.04 5.15
N ALA A 67 4.41 4.89 5.75
CA ALA A 67 5.25 5.83 5.03
C ALA A 67 6.12 5.12 3.96
N GLY A 68 6.21 5.70 2.75
CA GLY A 68 6.99 5.15 1.65
C GLY A 68 6.32 4.00 0.88
N VAL A 69 5.08 3.60 1.23
CA VAL A 69 4.36 2.53 0.56
C VAL A 69 4.18 2.78 -0.93
N ALA A 70 3.93 4.02 -1.33
CA ALA A 70 3.76 4.37 -2.74
C ALA A 70 5.05 4.22 -3.57
N GLN A 71 6.22 4.28 -2.93
CA GLN A 71 7.51 4.08 -3.60
C GLN A 71 7.84 2.60 -3.84
N SER A 72 7.20 1.70 -3.12
CA SER A 72 7.40 0.26 -3.24
C SER A 72 6.48 -0.40 -4.26
N GLN A 73 5.44 0.30 -4.69
CA GLN A 73 4.48 -0.19 -5.66
C GLN A 73 4.72 0.46 -7.04
N SER A 74 4.38 -0.25 -8.11
CA SER A 74 4.43 0.35 -9.43
C SER A 74 3.34 1.40 -9.60
N ALA A 75 3.60 2.43 -10.41
CA ALA A 75 2.59 3.42 -10.76
C ALA A 75 1.36 2.79 -11.43
N ASP A 76 1.57 1.71 -12.20
CA ASP A 76 0.48 0.94 -12.85
C ASP A 76 -0.42 0.26 -11.80
N ASP A 77 0.15 -0.41 -10.80
CA ASP A 77 -0.65 -1.02 -9.73
C ASP A 77 -1.41 0.03 -8.93
N LEU A 78 -0.75 1.15 -8.59
CA LEU A 78 -1.40 2.22 -7.83
C LEU A 78 -2.53 2.88 -8.62
N SER A 79 -2.38 3.07 -9.93
CA SER A 79 -3.44 3.63 -10.77
C SER A 79 -4.67 2.73 -10.89
N GLN A 80 -4.50 1.44 -10.62
CA GLN A 80 -5.55 0.41 -10.70
C GLN A 80 -6.04 -0.05 -9.31
N LEU A 81 -5.71 0.68 -8.23
CA LEU A 81 -6.21 0.34 -6.90
C LEU A 81 -7.73 0.46 -6.83
N ASP A 82 -8.38 -0.60 -6.35
CA ASP A 82 -9.81 -0.62 -6.05
C ASP A 82 -10.09 -0.06 -4.65
N ALA A 83 -9.20 -0.32 -3.67
CA ALA A 83 -9.34 0.17 -2.30
C ALA A 83 -8.00 0.18 -1.55
N VAL A 84 -7.93 1.01 -0.51
CA VAL A 84 -6.96 0.93 0.58
C VAL A 84 -7.70 0.54 1.84
N ILE A 85 -7.20 -0.44 2.58
CA ILE A 85 -7.78 -0.92 3.84
C ILE A 85 -6.73 -0.76 4.93
N VAL A 86 -7.03 0.01 5.97
CA VAL A 86 -6.12 0.26 7.09
C VAL A 86 -6.56 -0.52 8.32
N PHE A 87 -5.60 -1.08 9.07
CA PHE A 87 -5.87 -1.87 10.27
C PHE A 87 -6.26 -0.98 11.44
N SER A 88 -5.60 0.17 11.58
CA SER A 88 -5.80 1.11 12.67
C SER A 88 -5.81 2.57 12.19
N LEU A 89 -6.02 3.52 13.11
CA LEU A 89 -5.88 4.95 12.84
C LEU A 89 -4.54 5.50 13.40
N THR A 90 -3.56 4.64 13.61
CA THR A 90 -2.22 5.06 14.03
C THR A 90 -1.44 5.66 12.86
N ALA A 91 -0.41 6.44 13.16
CA ALA A 91 0.49 6.97 12.15
C ALA A 91 1.09 5.86 11.27
N ALA A 92 1.50 4.76 11.87
CA ALA A 92 2.07 3.60 11.17
C ALA A 92 1.21 3.08 10.00
N ASP A 93 -0.13 3.10 10.17
CA ASP A 93 -1.07 2.66 9.14
C ASP A 93 -1.51 3.76 8.15
N LEU A 94 -1.26 5.04 8.48
CA LEU A 94 -1.86 6.18 7.75
C LEU A 94 -0.83 7.09 7.09
N GLU A 95 0.44 7.07 7.52
CA GLU A 95 1.46 8.05 7.06
C GLU A 95 1.67 8.07 5.55
N GLY A 96 1.50 6.94 4.86
CA GLY A 96 1.64 6.85 3.41
C GLY A 96 0.34 7.01 2.62
N LEU A 97 -0.79 7.28 3.29
CA LEU A 97 -2.08 7.37 2.60
C LEU A 97 -2.16 8.55 1.61
N ASP A 98 -1.53 9.67 1.94
CA ASP A 98 -1.40 10.81 1.06
C ASP A 98 -0.48 10.52 -0.14
N GLU A 99 0.60 9.76 0.07
CA GLU A 99 1.48 9.31 -1.00
C GLU A 99 0.71 8.44 -2.00
N VAL A 100 -0.03 7.43 -1.50
CA VAL A 100 -0.86 6.53 -2.34
C VAL A 100 -1.91 7.33 -3.10
N ARG A 101 -2.59 8.28 -2.43
CA ARG A 101 -3.56 9.18 -3.04
C ARG A 101 -2.96 9.94 -4.23
N ASN A 102 -1.85 10.62 -4.00
CA ASN A 102 -1.22 11.48 -4.99
C ASN A 102 -0.62 10.67 -6.14
N VAL A 103 0.19 9.64 -5.83
CA VAL A 103 0.87 8.85 -6.87
C VAL A 103 -0.15 8.11 -7.73
N SER A 104 -1.19 7.52 -7.14
CA SER A 104 -2.22 6.81 -7.91
C SER A 104 -3.03 7.74 -8.82
N TRP A 105 -3.38 8.94 -8.35
CA TRP A 105 -4.06 9.95 -9.16
C TRP A 105 -3.19 10.45 -10.32
N HIS A 106 -1.93 10.80 -10.04
CA HIS A 106 -0.98 11.26 -11.06
C HIS A 106 -0.67 10.17 -12.10
N ALA A 107 -0.70 8.89 -11.68
CA ALA A 107 -0.55 7.75 -12.58
C ALA A 107 -1.78 7.46 -13.44
N GLY A 108 -2.88 8.19 -13.23
CA GLY A 108 -4.08 8.12 -14.07
C GLY A 108 -5.23 7.30 -13.52
N ARG A 109 -5.31 7.11 -12.20
CA ARG A 109 -6.50 6.52 -11.58
C ARG A 109 -7.74 7.29 -12.00
N THR A 110 -8.79 6.57 -12.39
CA THR A 110 -9.98 7.17 -13.03
C THR A 110 -11.14 7.44 -12.07
N GLU A 111 -11.13 6.83 -10.89
CA GLU A 111 -12.20 6.95 -9.89
C GLU A 111 -11.66 7.44 -8.55
N PRO A 112 -12.49 8.02 -7.67
CA PRO A 112 -12.13 8.29 -6.29
C PRO A 112 -11.63 7.02 -5.60
N LEU A 113 -10.53 7.11 -4.83
CA LEU A 113 -9.98 5.95 -4.13
C LEU A 113 -10.77 5.68 -2.85
N LEU A 114 -11.30 4.46 -2.74
CA LEU A 114 -11.98 4.02 -1.53
C LEU A 114 -10.98 3.68 -0.42
N VAL A 115 -11.14 4.30 0.73
CA VAL A 115 -10.40 3.99 1.97
C VAL A 115 -11.35 3.36 2.96
N ILE A 116 -11.02 2.17 3.44
CA ILE A 116 -11.80 1.43 4.44
C ILE A 116 -10.95 1.29 5.71
N GLY A 117 -11.52 1.58 6.86
CA GLY A 117 -10.78 1.49 8.12
C GLY A 117 -11.68 1.44 9.34
N PRO A 118 -11.11 1.48 10.55
CA PRO A 118 -11.88 1.58 11.79
C PRO A 118 -12.79 2.81 11.81
N PRO A 119 -13.82 2.83 12.69
CA PRO A 119 -14.61 4.05 12.94
C PRO A 119 -13.69 5.25 13.23
N GLY A 120 -13.94 6.39 12.56
CA GLY A 120 -13.08 7.58 12.57
C GLY A 120 -12.28 7.78 11.28
N ILE A 121 -12.26 6.80 10.36
CA ILE A 121 -11.56 6.93 9.09
C ILE A 121 -12.17 8.02 8.20
N GLU A 122 -13.47 8.27 8.32
CA GLU A 122 -14.16 9.30 7.54
C GLU A 122 -13.65 10.71 7.87
N GLU A 123 -13.37 10.98 9.15
CA GLU A 123 -12.79 12.24 9.61
C GLU A 123 -11.36 12.41 9.09
N VAL A 124 -10.56 11.35 9.14
CA VAL A 124 -9.19 11.36 8.60
C VAL A 124 -9.19 11.67 7.12
N VAL A 125 -10.00 10.96 6.34
CA VAL A 125 -10.09 11.14 4.88
C VAL A 125 -10.63 12.53 4.53
N THR A 126 -11.61 13.03 5.27
CA THR A 126 -12.14 14.39 5.08
C THR A 126 -11.06 15.44 5.30
N ALA A 127 -10.27 15.29 6.37
CA ALA A 127 -9.16 16.21 6.67
C ALA A 127 -8.06 16.14 5.61
N LEU A 128 -7.73 14.94 5.13
CA LEU A 128 -6.73 14.73 4.09
C LEU A 128 -7.15 15.38 2.77
N ASN A 129 -8.37 15.14 2.30
CA ASN A 129 -8.91 15.77 1.10
C ASN A 129 -8.81 17.29 1.19
N LYS A 130 -9.22 17.85 2.35
CA LYS A 130 -9.14 19.30 2.60
C LYS A 130 -7.71 19.84 2.56
N ALA A 131 -6.76 19.10 3.11
CA ALA A 131 -5.35 19.51 3.14
C ALA A 131 -4.74 19.62 1.73
N PHE A 132 -5.19 18.81 0.78
CA PHE A 132 -4.63 18.75 -0.56
C PHE A 132 -5.35 19.61 -1.62
N GLU A 133 -6.48 20.23 -1.33
CA GLU A 133 -7.26 21.05 -2.31
C GLU A 133 -6.39 22.05 -3.09
N GLN A 134 -5.50 22.79 -2.41
CA GLN A 134 -4.64 23.77 -3.06
C GLN A 134 -3.50 23.12 -3.85
N SER A 135 -2.91 22.07 -3.30
CA SER A 135 -1.84 21.31 -3.94
C SER A 135 -2.32 20.69 -5.26
N ASP A 136 -3.52 20.10 -5.24
CA ASP A 136 -4.15 19.50 -6.43
C ASP A 136 -4.40 20.56 -7.52
N ALA A 137 -4.91 21.72 -7.13
CA ALA A 137 -5.14 22.82 -8.06
C ALA A 137 -3.83 23.32 -8.70
N LEU A 138 -2.75 23.44 -7.92
CA LEU A 138 -1.44 23.82 -8.42
C LEU A 138 -0.89 22.76 -9.36
N TYR A 139 -0.99 21.48 -9.00
CA TYR A 139 -0.56 20.38 -9.85
C TYR A 139 -1.22 20.43 -11.23
N VAL A 140 -2.55 20.61 -11.26
CA VAL A 140 -3.31 20.70 -12.52
C VAL A 140 -2.88 21.91 -13.37
N VAL A 141 -2.57 23.03 -12.74
CA VAL A 141 -2.06 24.23 -13.45
C VAL A 141 -0.70 23.98 -14.07
N GLU A 142 0.17 23.26 -13.39
CA GLU A 142 1.56 23.04 -13.82
C GLU A 142 1.70 21.86 -14.80
N HIS A 143 0.94 20.79 -14.61
CA HIS A 143 1.12 19.52 -15.31
C HIS A 143 -0.07 19.12 -16.21
N GLY A 144 -1.20 19.83 -16.09
CA GLY A 144 -2.46 19.41 -16.69
C GLY A 144 -3.23 18.43 -15.80
N ILE A 145 -4.49 18.20 -16.18
CA ILE A 145 -5.36 17.32 -15.41
C ILE A 145 -5.05 15.86 -15.72
N PRO A 146 -4.86 14.98 -14.70
CA PRO A 146 -4.70 13.55 -14.90
C PRO A 146 -5.93 12.88 -15.56
N ALA A 147 -5.77 11.67 -16.10
CA ALA A 147 -6.78 10.99 -16.90
C ALA A 147 -8.15 10.85 -16.21
N GLY A 148 -8.18 10.62 -14.88
CA GLY A 148 -9.41 10.52 -14.11
C GLY A 148 -10.09 11.84 -13.76
N GLY A 149 -9.53 12.98 -14.19
CA GLY A 149 -10.05 14.29 -13.83
C GLY A 149 -9.74 14.67 -12.38
N TYR A 150 -10.29 15.80 -11.98
CA TYR A 150 -10.10 16.32 -10.61
C TYR A 150 -10.82 15.47 -9.55
N ASP A 151 -11.96 14.88 -9.90
CA ASP A 151 -12.76 14.06 -8.99
C ASP A 151 -12.00 12.81 -8.53
N ALA A 152 -11.13 12.25 -9.39
CA ALA A 152 -10.31 11.12 -9.05
C ALA A 152 -9.22 11.44 -8.00
N ALA A 153 -8.87 12.70 -7.77
CA ALA A 153 -7.98 13.09 -6.67
C ALA A 153 -8.59 12.80 -5.29
N VAL A 154 -9.91 12.77 -5.20
CA VAL A 154 -10.61 12.63 -3.91
C VAL A 154 -10.50 11.21 -3.37
N LEU A 155 -10.32 11.09 -2.06
CA LEU A 155 -10.53 9.86 -1.32
C LEU A 155 -11.99 9.80 -0.84
N THR A 156 -12.59 8.62 -0.92
CA THR A 156 -13.84 8.29 -0.27
C THR A 156 -13.59 7.38 0.91
N ALA A 157 -14.40 7.44 1.97
CA ALA A 157 -14.16 6.65 3.17
C ALA A 157 -15.36 5.78 3.53
N ARG A 158 -15.07 4.65 4.16
CA ARG A 158 -16.07 3.77 4.77
C ARG A 158 -15.55 3.18 6.07
N ALA A 159 -16.27 3.42 7.17
CA ALA A 159 -15.97 2.75 8.42
C ALA A 159 -16.32 1.26 8.36
N ALA A 160 -15.39 0.42 8.73
CA ALA A 160 -15.56 -1.02 8.87
C ALA A 160 -15.97 -1.36 10.30
N GLN A 161 -17.15 -1.97 10.48
CA GLN A 161 -17.53 -2.57 11.75
C GLN A 161 -16.88 -3.95 11.88
N LYS A 162 -16.61 -4.39 13.12
CA LYS A 162 -16.14 -5.74 13.38
C LYS A 162 -17.15 -6.77 12.87
N GLU A 163 -16.66 -7.89 12.38
CA GLU A 163 -17.40 -9.01 11.77
C GLU A 163 -18.29 -8.59 10.59
N ALA A 164 -17.97 -7.49 9.93
CA ALA A 164 -18.72 -7.02 8.77
C ALA A 164 -18.00 -7.36 7.45
N LEU A 165 -18.78 -7.73 6.44
CA LEU A 165 -18.35 -7.78 5.05
C LEU A 165 -18.14 -6.34 4.57
N ILE A 166 -16.90 -5.97 4.24
CA ILE A 166 -16.52 -4.58 3.92
C ILE A 166 -16.22 -4.35 2.44
N PHE A 167 -15.94 -5.41 1.71
CA PHE A 167 -15.69 -5.37 0.27
C PHE A 167 -16.21 -6.66 -0.36
N ASP A 168 -16.94 -6.56 -1.48
CA ASP A 168 -17.54 -7.69 -2.16
C ASP A 168 -17.62 -7.44 -3.66
N THR A 169 -17.06 -8.35 -4.44
CA THR A 169 -17.16 -8.37 -5.90
C THR A 169 -17.77 -9.69 -6.43
N GLY A 170 -18.29 -10.54 -5.55
CA GLY A 170 -18.71 -11.89 -5.86
C GLY A 170 -17.57 -12.90 -5.74
N ASP A 171 -16.45 -12.66 -6.42
CA ASP A 171 -15.29 -13.56 -6.36
C ASP A 171 -14.32 -13.20 -5.22
N VAL A 172 -14.21 -11.92 -4.88
CA VAL A 172 -13.36 -11.43 -3.78
C VAL A 172 -14.23 -10.83 -2.70
N ASN A 173 -14.14 -11.39 -1.50
CA ASN A 173 -14.85 -10.91 -0.32
C ASN A 173 -13.85 -10.57 0.78
N ILE A 174 -14.01 -9.39 1.41
CA ILE A 174 -13.20 -8.99 2.54
C ILE A 174 -14.08 -8.74 3.74
N THR A 175 -13.78 -9.42 4.83
CA THR A 175 -14.48 -9.27 6.12
C THR A 175 -13.50 -8.71 7.15
N ARG A 176 -13.93 -7.71 7.92
CA ARG A 176 -13.19 -7.26 9.09
C ARG A 176 -13.43 -8.21 10.24
N ALA A 177 -12.42 -8.95 10.64
CA ALA A 177 -12.42 -9.82 11.82
C ALA A 177 -11.93 -9.06 13.08
N ASN A 178 -11.98 -9.70 14.25
CA ASN A 178 -11.47 -9.13 15.49
C ASN A 178 -9.95 -8.90 15.44
N TYR A 179 -9.23 -9.79 14.78
CA TYR A 179 -7.78 -9.82 14.68
C TYR A 179 -7.22 -9.03 13.47
N GLY A 180 -8.06 -8.53 12.58
CA GLY A 180 -7.64 -7.88 11.34
C GLY A 180 -8.62 -8.10 10.20
N TYR A 181 -8.16 -8.70 9.10
CA TYR A 181 -9.00 -8.89 7.91
C TYR A 181 -8.90 -10.32 7.38
N ARG A 182 -10.02 -10.82 6.86
CA ARG A 182 -10.09 -12.04 6.04
C ARG A 182 -10.35 -11.66 4.60
N VAL A 183 -9.51 -12.15 3.71
CA VAL A 183 -9.64 -11.97 2.26
C VAL A 183 -9.96 -13.34 1.67
N ALA A 184 -11.20 -13.55 1.28
CA ALA A 184 -11.65 -14.78 0.64
C ALA A 184 -11.70 -14.56 -0.88
N TYR A 185 -11.11 -15.51 -1.63
CA TYR A 185 -11.15 -15.54 -3.08
C TYR A 185 -11.79 -16.83 -3.57
N ARG A 186 -12.76 -16.70 -4.44
CA ARG A 186 -13.49 -17.82 -5.04
C ARG A 186 -13.07 -18.01 -6.49
N ALA A 187 -12.49 -19.15 -6.77
CA ALA A 187 -12.09 -19.54 -8.12
C ALA A 187 -12.47 -20.99 -8.39
N GLY A 188 -13.11 -21.28 -9.52
CA GLY A 188 -13.45 -22.67 -9.92
C GLY A 188 -14.41 -23.40 -8.99
N GLY A 189 -15.12 -22.69 -8.10
CA GLY A 189 -15.99 -23.28 -7.08
C GLY A 189 -15.31 -23.48 -5.71
N GLU A 190 -14.00 -23.33 -5.64
CA GLU A 190 -13.19 -23.42 -4.43
C GLU A 190 -13.05 -22.04 -3.76
N VAL A 191 -13.02 -22.01 -2.44
CA VAL A 191 -12.78 -20.80 -1.66
C VAL A 191 -11.46 -20.92 -0.93
N THR A 192 -10.57 -19.97 -1.20
CA THR A 192 -9.28 -19.84 -0.52
C THR A 192 -9.24 -18.53 0.25
N GLU A 193 -8.74 -18.55 1.47
CA GLU A 193 -8.73 -17.40 2.37
C GLU A 193 -7.31 -17.02 2.82
N ALA A 194 -7.05 -15.71 2.90
CA ALA A 194 -5.93 -15.16 3.62
C ALA A 194 -6.43 -14.42 4.87
N ALA A 195 -5.95 -14.82 6.04
CA ALA A 195 -6.15 -14.11 7.30
C ALA A 195 -4.97 -13.17 7.53
N LEU A 196 -5.23 -11.87 7.52
CA LEU A 196 -4.24 -10.82 7.70
C LEU A 196 -4.41 -10.24 9.11
N LEU A 197 -3.49 -10.57 10.01
CA LEU A 197 -3.55 -10.16 11.40
C LEU A 197 -2.90 -8.79 11.59
N ASP A 198 -3.56 -7.96 12.40
CA ASP A 198 -2.96 -6.75 12.94
C ASP A 198 -1.93 -7.11 14.01
N CYS A 199 -0.82 -6.40 14.10
CA CYS A 199 0.17 -6.61 15.15
C CYS A 199 -0.45 -6.26 16.53
N GLY A 200 -0.31 -7.18 17.47
CA GLY A 200 -0.98 -7.10 18.78
C GLY A 200 -2.32 -7.84 18.87
N ALA A 201 -2.71 -8.53 17.79
CA ALA A 201 -3.90 -9.39 17.76
C ALA A 201 -3.56 -10.89 17.74
N GLU A 202 -2.32 -11.26 18.05
CA GLU A 202 -1.80 -12.63 17.94
C GLU A 202 -2.48 -13.61 18.89
N ASP A 203 -3.06 -13.11 19.99
CA ASP A 203 -3.83 -13.93 20.95
C ASP A 203 -5.25 -14.26 20.45
N GLU A 204 -5.67 -13.65 19.35
CA GLU A 204 -7.00 -13.89 18.79
C GLU A 204 -7.01 -15.19 17.97
N LEU A 205 -7.97 -16.06 18.27
CA LEU A 205 -8.12 -17.32 17.55
C LEU A 205 -8.64 -17.07 16.12
N VAL A 206 -7.83 -17.42 15.13
CA VAL A 206 -8.26 -17.43 13.72
C VAL A 206 -9.09 -18.69 13.47
N VAL A 207 -10.40 -18.53 13.40
CA VAL A 207 -11.32 -19.62 13.11
C VAL A 207 -11.59 -19.69 11.62
N SER A 208 -11.19 -20.77 10.98
CA SER A 208 -11.51 -21.03 9.57
C SER A 208 -13.01 -21.31 9.39
N ASP A 209 -13.60 -20.72 8.35
CA ASP A 209 -14.92 -21.12 7.87
C ASP A 209 -14.81 -22.56 7.29
N PRO A 210 -15.68 -23.51 7.67
CA PRO A 210 -15.65 -24.87 7.13
C PRO A 210 -15.85 -24.94 5.60
N ALA A 211 -16.32 -23.88 4.96
CA ALA A 211 -16.43 -23.75 3.51
C ALA A 211 -15.12 -23.34 2.82
N VAL A 212 -14.08 -22.97 3.59
CA VAL A 212 -12.77 -22.58 3.09
C VAL A 212 -11.89 -23.81 2.94
N GLU A 213 -11.45 -24.13 1.74
CA GLU A 213 -10.61 -25.28 1.46
C GLU A 213 -9.16 -25.08 1.92
N ARG A 214 -8.67 -23.85 1.81
CA ARG A 214 -7.32 -23.47 2.22
C ARG A 214 -7.32 -22.10 2.86
N GLN A 215 -6.75 -22.01 4.03
CA GLN A 215 -6.48 -20.76 4.73
C GLN A 215 -4.97 -20.56 4.85
N VAL A 216 -4.53 -19.33 4.65
CA VAL A 216 -3.16 -18.87 4.88
C VAL A 216 -3.22 -17.72 5.89
N THR A 217 -2.37 -17.76 6.90
CA THR A 217 -2.31 -16.74 7.94
C THR A 217 -1.03 -15.93 7.82
N VAL A 218 -1.15 -14.61 7.87
CA VAL A 218 -0.04 -13.65 7.93
C VAL A 218 -0.15 -12.87 9.23
N ALA A 219 0.88 -12.92 10.09
CA ALA A 219 0.90 -12.28 11.41
C ALA A 219 2.26 -11.66 11.72
N CYS A 220 2.37 -10.93 12.83
CA CYS A 220 3.64 -10.34 13.28
C CYS A 220 4.53 -11.36 13.99
N ASP A 221 3.93 -12.36 14.63
CA ASP A 221 4.63 -13.50 15.25
C ASP A 221 4.49 -14.76 14.38
N GLY A 222 5.62 -15.46 14.18
CA GLY A 222 5.70 -16.62 13.29
C GLY A 222 5.22 -17.94 13.89
N ASP A 223 4.96 -18.03 15.20
CA ASP A 223 4.69 -19.31 15.87
C ASP A 223 3.37 -19.98 15.45
N ALA A 224 2.39 -19.19 14.98
CA ALA A 224 1.08 -19.67 14.56
C ALA A 224 0.69 -19.23 13.15
N SER A 225 1.61 -18.65 12.37
CA SER A 225 1.35 -18.11 11.04
C SER A 225 2.11 -18.85 9.94
N ASP A 226 1.54 -18.87 8.73
CA ASP A 226 2.23 -19.38 7.54
C ASP A 226 3.30 -18.39 7.05
N TYR A 227 3.05 -17.10 7.25
CA TYR A 227 3.95 -15.99 6.87
C TYR A 227 3.97 -14.91 7.94
N THR A 228 5.06 -14.15 8.00
CA THR A 228 5.22 -13.05 8.96
C THR A 228 5.29 -11.69 8.27
N TRP A 229 4.77 -10.66 8.95
CA TRP A 229 5.02 -9.27 8.57
C TRP A 229 6.47 -8.86 8.91
N PRO A 230 7.11 -7.99 8.11
CA PRO A 230 6.68 -7.61 6.75
C PRO A 230 6.92 -8.76 5.76
N LEU A 231 6.05 -8.91 4.78
CA LEU A 231 6.31 -9.84 3.68
C LEU A 231 7.57 -9.43 2.90
N THR A 232 8.44 -10.38 2.64
CA THR A 232 9.72 -10.15 1.93
C THR A 232 9.66 -10.56 0.46
N GLU A 233 8.68 -11.39 0.09
CA GLU A 233 8.46 -11.87 -1.27
C GLU A 233 6.96 -11.98 -1.58
N THR A 234 6.63 -12.11 -2.85
CA THR A 234 5.23 -12.34 -3.27
C THR A 234 4.79 -13.74 -2.87
N VAL A 235 3.72 -13.79 -2.07
CA VAL A 235 3.09 -15.02 -1.62
C VAL A 235 1.89 -15.33 -2.52
N PHE A 236 1.94 -16.45 -3.23
CA PHE A 236 0.78 -16.94 -3.98
C PHE A 236 -0.10 -17.82 -3.08
N ILE A 237 -1.32 -17.35 -2.84
CA ILE A 237 -2.36 -18.11 -2.13
C ILE A 237 -3.03 -19.09 -3.10
N VAL A 238 -3.35 -18.61 -4.32
CA VAL A 238 -3.79 -19.42 -5.46
C VAL A 238 -2.86 -19.13 -6.63
N LYS A 239 -2.27 -20.17 -7.20
CA LYS A 239 -1.41 -20.09 -8.39
C LYS A 239 -1.87 -21.14 -9.41
N ASN A 240 -2.15 -20.69 -10.63
CA ASN A 240 -2.57 -21.54 -11.77
C ASN A 240 -1.50 -21.62 -12.87
#